data_16c56bed3b3f18f2ce1a725f664d0531
#
_entry.id   16c56bed3b3f18f2ce1a725f664d0531
#
_cell.length_a   1.000
_cell.length_b   1.000
_cell.length_c   1.000
_cell.angle_alpha   90.00
_cell.angle_beta   90.00
_cell.angle_gamma   90.00
#
_symmetry.space_group_name_H-M   'P 1'
#
loop_
_entity.id
_entity.type
_entity.pdbx_description
1 polymer ?
#
loop_
_entity_poly.entity_id
_entity_poly.type
_entity_poly.pdbx_seq_one_letter_code
_entity_poly.pdbx_strand_id
1 'polypeptide(L)'
;MVGDRLRDSTVSSCANYCGAVILSGVAQYSAQLDGLFVALADPTRRAVVRRLGHGPTSVGDLAREFPMTLPSFMKHVRTLESNGLIRTVKSGRVRTCVLNRERLALVDDWLAEQRQIWAERTDRLEQLVTDPEENRQ
;
A
#
# COMPACT_ATOMS: atom_id res chain seq x y z
N MET A 1 41.90 -30.45 40.64
CA MET A 1 42.78 -29.77 39.71
C MET A 1 42.13 -29.73 38.32
N VAL A 2 41.88 -28.55 37.83
CA VAL A 2 41.47 -28.17 36.43
C VAL A 2 40.04 -28.49 36.10
N GLY A 3 39.14 -27.57 36.06
CA GLY A 3 38.99 -26.22 35.46
C GLY A 3 38.25 -26.41 34.17
N ASP A 4 36.95 -26.28 34.22
CA ASP A 4 36.14 -25.15 33.87
C ASP A 4 36.44 -24.53 32.48
N ARG A 5 35.47 -24.62 31.63
CA ARG A 5 35.00 -23.58 30.68
C ARG A 5 34.01 -24.15 29.65
N LEU A 6 32.78 -24.25 30.09
CA LEU A 6 31.69 -24.20 29.10
C LEU A 6 31.16 -22.76 29.09
N ARG A 7 31.72 -21.96 28.19
CA ARG A 7 31.14 -20.65 27.80
C ARG A 7 29.97 -20.91 26.86
N ASP A 8 28.88 -20.66 27.41
CA ASP A 8 27.60 -20.35 26.82
C ASP A 8 27.76 -19.38 25.63
N SER A 9 27.54 -19.86 24.43
CA SER A 9 27.58 -19.09 23.18
C SER A 9 26.33 -19.28 22.34
N THR A 10 25.17 -19.44 23.01
CA THR A 10 23.93 -19.75 22.28
C THR A 10 22.82 -18.69 22.40
N VAL A 11 23.09 -17.52 22.98
CA VAL A 11 22.05 -16.50 23.16
C VAL A 11 22.15 -15.33 22.18
N SER A 12 23.20 -15.26 21.36
CA SER A 12 23.45 -14.09 20.47
C SER A 12 22.87 -14.22 19.07
N SER A 13 22.33 -15.37 18.68
CA SER A 13 21.90 -15.59 17.28
C SER A 13 20.42 -15.28 17.00
N CYS A 14 19.57 -15.22 18.03
CA CYS A 14 18.14 -15.00 17.83
C CYS A 14 17.75 -13.52 17.70
N ALA A 15 18.52 -12.61 18.30
CA ALA A 15 18.21 -11.19 18.29
C ALA A 15 18.40 -10.53 16.91
N ASN A 16 19.38 -10.99 16.13
CA ASN A 16 19.64 -10.43 14.80
C ASN A 16 18.67 -10.94 13.72
N TYR A 17 18.08 -12.11 13.91
CA TYR A 17 17.13 -12.67 12.95
C TYR A 17 15.76 -12.03 13.03
N CYS A 18 15.27 -11.71 14.23
CA CYS A 18 14.00 -11.00 14.42
C CYS A 18 14.06 -9.58 13.88
N GLY A 19 15.14 -8.85 14.09
CA GLY A 19 15.30 -7.49 13.58
C GLY A 19 15.34 -7.41 12.04
N ALA A 20 16.04 -8.34 11.39
CA ALA A 20 16.15 -8.38 9.95
C ALA A 20 14.81 -8.74 9.25
N VAL A 21 14.03 -9.64 9.84
CA VAL A 21 12.71 -10.02 9.29
C VAL A 21 11.69 -8.88 9.43
N ILE A 22 11.69 -8.18 10.55
CA ILE A 22 10.80 -7.04 10.77
C ILE A 22 11.16 -5.88 9.83
N LEU A 23 12.44 -5.56 9.69
CA LEU A 23 12.92 -4.52 8.77
C LEU A 23 12.63 -4.85 7.30
N SER A 24 12.77 -6.11 6.90
CA SER A 24 12.41 -6.57 5.56
C SER A 24 10.92 -6.44 5.29
N GLY A 25 10.06 -6.79 6.26
CA GLY A 25 8.61 -6.66 6.13
C GLY A 25 8.16 -5.20 5.99
N VAL A 26 8.72 -4.31 6.80
CA VAL A 26 8.45 -2.86 6.72
C VAL A 26 8.93 -2.28 5.39
N ALA A 27 10.13 -2.63 4.93
CA ALA A 27 10.66 -2.16 3.66
C ALA A 27 9.84 -2.66 2.46
N GLN A 28 9.39 -3.92 2.48
CA GLN A 28 8.53 -4.48 1.42
C GLN A 28 7.14 -3.81 1.41
N TYR A 29 6.55 -3.56 2.58
CA TYR A 29 5.29 -2.85 2.69
C TYR A 29 5.39 -1.44 2.14
N SER A 30 6.44 -0.70 2.50
CA SER A 30 6.71 0.65 1.99
C SER A 30 6.87 0.65 0.47
N ALA A 31 7.67 -0.24 -0.10
CA ALA A 31 7.86 -0.34 -1.54
C ALA A 31 6.57 -0.70 -2.30
N GLN A 32 5.72 -1.55 -1.73
CA GLN A 32 4.42 -1.87 -2.30
C GLN A 32 3.49 -0.66 -2.30
N LEU A 33 3.44 0.08 -1.20
CA LEU A 33 2.65 1.29 -1.06
C LEU A 33 3.11 2.38 -2.03
N ASP A 34 4.42 2.59 -2.17
CA ASP A 34 5.01 3.54 -3.12
C ASP A 34 4.57 3.23 -4.56
N GLY A 35 4.62 1.95 -4.96
CA GLY A 35 4.15 1.50 -6.27
C GLY A 35 2.66 1.78 -6.50
N LEU A 36 1.83 1.62 -5.47
CA LEU A 36 0.40 1.93 -5.54
C LEU A 36 0.16 3.43 -5.73
N PHE A 37 0.87 4.29 -5.01
CA PHE A 37 0.77 5.74 -5.19
C PHE A 37 1.25 6.19 -6.56
N VAL A 38 2.37 5.64 -7.05
CA VAL A 38 2.85 5.90 -8.42
C VAL A 38 1.81 5.48 -9.46
N ALA A 39 1.21 4.30 -9.30
CA ALA A 39 0.16 3.83 -10.20
C ALA A 39 -1.07 4.73 -10.17
N LEU A 40 -1.46 5.25 -9.01
CA LEU A 40 -2.62 6.12 -8.83
C LEU A 40 -2.35 7.61 -9.12
N ALA A 41 -1.10 8.01 -9.35
CA ALA A 41 -0.75 9.41 -9.62
C ALA A 41 -1.32 9.94 -10.97
N ASP A 42 -1.64 9.07 -11.89
CA ASP A 42 -2.15 9.42 -13.22
C ASP A 42 -3.69 9.42 -13.28
N PRO A 43 -4.34 10.44 -13.88
CA PRO A 43 -5.80 10.54 -13.92
C PRO A 43 -6.45 9.42 -14.74
N THR A 44 -5.83 9.00 -15.84
CA THR A 44 -6.35 7.89 -16.67
C THR A 44 -6.37 6.60 -15.89
N ARG A 45 -5.29 6.29 -15.14
CA ARG A 45 -5.23 5.09 -14.32
C ARG A 45 -6.25 5.11 -13.18
N ARG A 46 -6.49 6.26 -12.54
CA ARG A 46 -7.58 6.40 -11.56
C ARG A 46 -8.96 6.18 -12.17
N ALA A 47 -9.19 6.66 -13.40
CA ALA A 47 -10.44 6.42 -14.12
C ALA A 47 -10.64 4.93 -14.45
N VAL A 48 -9.58 4.22 -14.85
CA VAL A 48 -9.60 2.76 -15.05
C VAL A 48 -9.95 2.03 -13.75
N VAL A 49 -9.31 2.36 -12.65
CA VAL A 49 -9.60 1.76 -11.33
C VAL A 49 -11.05 2.01 -10.92
N ARG A 50 -11.55 3.22 -11.09
CA ARG A 50 -12.96 3.57 -10.82
C ARG A 50 -13.91 2.74 -11.65
N ARG A 51 -13.64 2.61 -12.94
CA ARG A 51 -14.49 1.83 -13.86
C ARG A 51 -14.52 0.35 -13.46
N LEU A 52 -13.38 -0.23 -13.12
CA LEU A 52 -13.25 -1.62 -12.67
C LEU A 52 -13.85 -1.85 -11.27
N GLY A 53 -14.05 -0.81 -10.48
CA GLY A 53 -14.78 -0.86 -9.22
C GLY A 53 -16.25 -1.29 -9.40
N HIS A 54 -16.84 -1.02 -10.57
CA HIS A 54 -18.20 -1.44 -10.93
C HIS A 54 -18.26 -2.88 -11.46
N GLY A 55 -17.13 -3.48 -11.78
CA GLY A 55 -17.03 -4.87 -12.22
C GLY A 55 -15.95 -5.11 -13.28
N PRO A 56 -15.60 -6.38 -13.53
CA PRO A 56 -14.66 -6.76 -14.57
C PRO A 56 -15.10 -6.29 -15.95
N THR A 57 -14.14 -5.86 -16.76
CA THR A 57 -14.41 -5.31 -18.11
C THR A 57 -13.31 -5.78 -19.06
N SER A 58 -13.65 -6.07 -20.32
CA SER A 58 -12.65 -6.42 -21.32
C SER A 58 -11.72 -5.24 -21.61
N VAL A 59 -10.45 -5.52 -21.91
CA VAL A 59 -9.47 -4.50 -22.26
C VAL A 59 -9.95 -3.66 -23.45
N GLY A 60 -10.60 -4.30 -24.44
CA GLY A 60 -11.11 -3.62 -25.63
C GLY A 60 -12.24 -2.65 -25.32
N ASP A 61 -13.19 -3.07 -24.48
CA ASP A 61 -14.31 -2.19 -24.08
C ASP A 61 -13.82 -1.05 -23.20
N LEU A 62 -12.92 -1.36 -22.28
CA LEU A 62 -12.32 -0.37 -21.40
C LEU A 62 -11.53 0.68 -22.20
N ALA A 63 -10.76 0.27 -23.21
CA ALA A 63 -9.99 1.19 -24.07
C ALA A 63 -10.87 2.15 -24.86
N ARG A 64 -12.10 1.74 -25.26
CA ARG A 64 -13.03 2.61 -25.99
C ARG A 64 -13.56 3.78 -25.16
N GLU A 65 -13.51 3.69 -23.84
CA GLU A 65 -13.95 4.75 -22.95
C GLU A 65 -12.94 5.91 -22.85
N PHE A 66 -11.72 5.72 -23.40
CA PHE A 66 -10.64 6.71 -23.30
C PHE A 66 -10.22 7.25 -24.67
N PRO A 67 -10.04 8.59 -24.81
CA PRO A 67 -9.66 9.22 -26.07
C PRO A 67 -8.15 9.09 -26.34
N MET A 68 -7.66 7.87 -26.50
CA MET A 68 -6.26 7.58 -26.77
C MET A 68 -6.11 6.31 -27.62
N THR A 69 -4.93 6.14 -28.20
CA THR A 69 -4.63 4.92 -28.97
C THR A 69 -4.51 3.70 -28.06
N LEU A 70 -4.82 2.53 -28.58
CA LEU A 70 -4.72 1.27 -27.84
C LEU A 70 -3.31 1.03 -27.25
N PRO A 71 -2.20 1.26 -27.99
CA PRO A 71 -0.86 1.15 -27.40
C PRO A 71 -0.62 2.07 -26.22
N SER A 72 -1.12 3.31 -26.27
CA SER A 72 -1.03 4.27 -25.15
C SER A 72 -1.85 3.81 -23.96
N PHE A 73 -3.07 3.35 -24.18
CA PHE A 73 -3.92 2.79 -23.14
C PHE A 73 -3.27 1.56 -22.48
N MET A 74 -2.67 0.67 -23.27
CA MET A 74 -1.99 -0.52 -22.75
C MET A 74 -0.80 -0.21 -21.83
N LYS A 75 -0.17 0.96 -21.98
CA LYS A 75 0.88 1.40 -21.02
C LYS A 75 0.27 1.66 -19.64
N HIS A 76 -0.90 2.28 -19.56
CA HIS A 76 -1.61 2.51 -18.31
C HIS A 76 -2.05 1.17 -17.67
N VAL A 77 -2.59 0.25 -18.46
CA VAL A 77 -2.98 -1.08 -18.00
C VAL A 77 -1.78 -1.84 -17.42
N ARG A 78 -0.63 -1.85 -18.12
CA ARG A 78 0.59 -2.51 -17.64
C ARG A 78 1.12 -1.90 -16.35
N THR A 79 1.07 -0.58 -16.21
CA THR A 79 1.48 0.10 -14.96
C THR A 79 0.59 -0.30 -13.80
N LEU A 80 -0.72 -0.38 -13.98
CA LEU A 80 -1.64 -0.86 -12.95
C LEU A 80 -1.41 -2.33 -12.60
N GLU A 81 -1.15 -3.16 -13.59
CA GLU A 81 -0.92 -4.60 -13.43
C GLU A 81 0.42 -4.88 -12.74
N SER A 82 1.51 -4.19 -13.14
CA SER A 82 2.83 -4.33 -12.52
C SER A 82 2.87 -3.92 -11.04
N ASN A 83 1.99 -3.00 -10.64
CA ASN A 83 1.81 -2.60 -9.24
C ASN A 83 0.73 -3.42 -8.51
N GLY A 84 0.14 -4.39 -9.18
CA GLY A 84 -0.81 -5.34 -8.60
C GLY A 84 -2.21 -4.77 -8.33
N LEU A 85 -2.54 -3.55 -8.79
CA LEU A 85 -3.87 -2.96 -8.64
C LEU A 85 -4.94 -3.65 -9.48
N ILE A 86 -4.54 -4.17 -10.61
CA ILE A 86 -5.40 -4.97 -11.49
C ILE A 86 -4.69 -6.25 -11.90
N ARG A 87 -5.46 -7.20 -12.35
CA ARG A 87 -4.97 -8.40 -13.04
C ARG A 87 -5.72 -8.56 -14.35
N THR A 88 -5.06 -9.09 -15.36
CA THR A 88 -5.70 -9.45 -16.62
C THR A 88 -5.87 -10.96 -16.71
N VAL A 89 -7.07 -11.38 -17.05
CA VAL A 89 -7.42 -12.78 -17.25
C VAL A 89 -7.76 -12.99 -18.73
N LYS A 90 -7.04 -13.90 -19.38
CA LYS A 90 -7.29 -14.26 -20.77
C LYS A 90 -8.25 -15.43 -20.84
N SER A 91 -9.35 -15.25 -21.58
CA SER A 91 -10.29 -16.30 -21.91
C SER A 91 -10.50 -16.29 -23.43
N GLY A 92 -9.94 -17.29 -24.13
CA GLY A 92 -9.92 -17.32 -25.59
C GLY A 92 -9.19 -16.11 -26.19
N ARG A 93 -9.91 -15.31 -26.97
CA ARG A 93 -9.40 -14.08 -27.61
C ARG A 93 -9.62 -12.83 -26.76
N VAL A 94 -10.41 -12.93 -25.67
CA VAL A 94 -10.77 -11.81 -24.82
C VAL A 94 -9.83 -11.76 -23.62
N ARG A 95 -9.33 -10.56 -23.32
CA ARG A 95 -8.56 -10.26 -22.13
C ARG A 95 -9.40 -9.35 -21.24
N THR A 96 -9.73 -9.80 -20.04
CA THR A 96 -10.57 -9.09 -19.08
C THR A 96 -9.71 -8.53 -17.95
N CYS A 97 -9.89 -7.25 -17.63
CA CYS A 97 -9.29 -6.61 -16.46
C CYS A 97 -10.17 -6.80 -15.23
N VAL A 98 -9.55 -7.14 -14.12
CA VAL A 98 -10.19 -7.32 -12.81
C VAL A 98 -9.44 -6.50 -11.77
N LEU A 99 -10.16 -5.73 -10.97
CA LEU A 99 -9.59 -4.94 -9.88
C LEU A 99 -9.15 -5.85 -8.74
N ASN A 100 -7.95 -5.64 -8.23
CA ASN A 100 -7.45 -6.28 -7.01
C ASN A 100 -7.77 -5.39 -5.79
N ARG A 101 -8.87 -5.69 -5.12
CA ARG A 101 -9.36 -4.92 -3.98
C ARG A 101 -8.43 -5.00 -2.76
N GLU A 102 -7.75 -6.13 -2.57
CA GLU A 102 -6.80 -6.31 -1.46
C GLU A 102 -5.62 -5.34 -1.56
N ARG A 103 -5.14 -5.09 -2.79
CA ARG A 103 -4.10 -4.09 -3.03
C ARG A 103 -4.59 -2.67 -2.79
N LEU A 104 -5.81 -2.37 -3.17
CA LEU A 104 -6.40 -1.05 -2.92
C LEU A 104 -6.61 -0.81 -1.41
N ALA A 105 -6.93 -1.85 -0.65
CA ALA A 105 -7.07 -1.79 0.80
C ALA A 105 -5.79 -1.31 1.51
N LEU A 106 -4.59 -1.62 1.00
CA LEU A 106 -3.33 -1.12 1.56
C LEU A 106 -3.24 0.41 1.56
N VAL A 107 -3.80 1.06 0.55
CA VAL A 107 -3.86 2.52 0.46
C VAL A 107 -4.86 3.07 1.49
N ASP A 108 -6.00 2.41 1.65
CA ASP A 108 -7.01 2.81 2.63
C ASP A 108 -6.51 2.67 4.07
N ASP A 109 -5.83 1.59 4.39
CA ASP A 109 -5.20 1.35 5.69
C ASP A 109 -4.17 2.43 6.02
N TRP A 110 -3.31 2.78 5.06
CA TRP A 110 -2.33 3.86 5.25
C TRP A 110 -3.01 5.21 5.48
N LEU A 111 -4.07 5.53 4.72
CA LEU A 111 -4.83 6.77 4.90
C LEU A 111 -5.57 6.79 6.24
N ALA A 112 -6.08 5.67 6.71
CA ALA A 112 -6.70 5.54 8.02
C ALA A 112 -5.71 5.82 9.15
N GLU A 113 -4.49 5.26 9.04
CA GLU A 113 -3.39 5.53 9.98
C GLU A 113 -3.03 7.03 10.01
N GLN A 114 -2.90 7.68 8.85
CA GLN A 114 -2.60 9.11 8.79
C GLN A 114 -3.72 9.95 9.44
N ARG A 115 -4.99 9.59 9.19
CA ARG A 115 -6.13 10.28 9.80
C ARG A 115 -6.13 10.15 11.32
N GLN A 116 -5.79 8.99 11.85
CA GLN A 116 -5.67 8.77 13.29
C GLN A 116 -4.58 9.64 13.93
N ILE A 117 -3.39 9.70 13.32
CA ILE A 117 -2.29 10.54 13.79
C ILE A 117 -2.70 12.02 13.85
N TRP A 118 -3.47 12.49 12.87
CA TRP A 118 -3.97 13.88 12.87
C TRP A 118 -5.04 14.12 13.93
N ALA A 119 -5.98 13.20 14.11
CA ALA A 119 -7.02 13.29 15.13
C ALA A 119 -6.42 13.41 16.54
N GLU A 120 -5.47 12.54 16.88
CA GLU A 120 -4.77 12.58 18.18
C GLU A 120 -4.02 13.90 18.44
N ARG A 121 -3.52 14.56 17.38
CA ARG A 121 -2.87 15.87 17.51
C ARG A 121 -3.91 16.98 17.75
N THR A 122 -5.05 16.92 17.08
CA THR A 122 -6.12 17.89 17.22
C THR A 122 -6.74 17.83 18.62
N ASP A 123 -7.03 16.64 19.12
CA ASP A 123 -7.56 16.41 20.47
C ASP A 123 -6.63 16.97 21.55
N ARG A 124 -5.32 16.79 21.35
CA ARG A 124 -4.29 17.31 22.26
C ARG A 124 -4.22 18.83 22.27
N LEU A 125 -4.44 19.48 21.11
CA LEU A 125 -4.50 20.94 21.00
C LEU A 125 -5.78 21.48 21.64
N GLU A 126 -6.92 20.82 21.47
CA GLU A 126 -8.19 21.20 22.12
C GLU A 126 -8.07 21.13 23.63
N GLN A 127 -7.45 20.09 24.18
CA GLN A 127 -7.20 19.98 25.62
C GLN A 127 -6.33 21.14 26.14
N LEU A 128 -5.28 21.54 25.40
CA LEU A 128 -4.42 22.66 25.79
C LEU A 128 -5.11 24.02 25.75
N VAL A 129 -6.14 24.17 24.90
CA VAL A 129 -6.90 25.42 24.76
C VAL A 129 -8.08 25.46 25.75
N THR A 130 -8.62 24.30 26.12
CA THR A 130 -9.79 24.20 27.01
C THR A 130 -9.42 24.23 28.50
N ASP A 131 -8.14 23.96 28.85
CA ASP A 131 -7.60 24.07 30.22
C ASP A 131 -6.68 25.29 30.43
N PRO A 132 -7.17 26.53 30.33
CA PRO A 132 -6.36 27.71 30.62
C PRO A 132 -6.26 28.04 32.13
N GLU A 133 -6.95 27.37 33.02
CA GLU A 133 -7.13 27.85 34.40
C GLU A 133 -6.43 27.06 35.51
N GLU A 134 -5.86 25.87 35.23
CA GLU A 134 -5.27 25.06 36.32
C GLU A 134 -3.75 25.32 36.56
N ASN A 135 -3.11 26.20 35.80
CA ASN A 135 -1.69 26.51 35.97
C ASN A 135 -1.44 27.95 36.48
N ARG A 136 -2.39 28.54 37.23
CA ARG A 136 -2.23 29.79 37.97
C ARG A 136 -2.36 29.57 39.48
N GLN A 137 -1.49 28.73 40.03
CA GLN A 137 -1.21 28.82 41.47
C GLN A 137 0.29 28.73 41.70
#